data_d20321f67166b91b3de0b3a2e69bcd86
#
_entry.id   d20321f67166b91b3de0b3a2e69bcd86
#
_cell.length_a   1.000
_cell.length_b   1.000
_cell.length_c   1.000
_cell.angle_alpha   90.00
_cell.angle_beta   90.00
_cell.angle_gamma   90.00
#
_symmetry.space_group_name_H-M   'P 1'
#
loop_
_entity.id
_entity.type
_entity.pdbx_description
1 polymer ?
#
loop_
_entity_poly.entity_id
_entity_poly.type
_entity_poly.pdbx_seq_one_letter_code
_entity_poly.pdbx_strand_id
1 'polypeptide(L)'
;MTADTHEVAVARLREAYAALPAGTPVRLAKPTSNLFRFRDVGPKGPDGPAAQLDVSAFGHVLRVDPVRRTAWAGGMTTYENLADATLRYGLMPTVVPQLKTITLGGAITGLGIESTSLRNGLPHESVTEMEILTGDGRVLRATADNEHADLFRGFPNSYGTLGYALSLTIDLEPVQPFVHLRHFPFGSAEACMDAIGQIAANGSFRGHRADFVDGTAFTPDELYLTVGAFSDVAPWRSDYTGQHIYYQSVRRDKEDFLTIRDYLWRWDTDWFWCSSGISTSWATNSRDGSWRRAFIASVKP
;
A
#
# COMPACT_ATOMS: atom_id res chain seq x y z
N MET A 1 13.69 16.02 2.20
CA MET A 1 14.58 15.80 3.37
C MET A 1 15.90 15.27 2.84
N THR A 2 17.04 15.63 3.40
CA THR A 2 18.36 15.08 3.03
C THR A 2 18.73 13.90 3.93
N ALA A 3 19.76 13.12 3.57
CA ALA A 3 20.29 12.05 4.42
C ALA A 3 20.68 12.58 5.82
N ASP A 4 21.36 13.71 5.88
CA ASP A 4 21.80 14.34 7.14
C ASP A 4 20.61 14.68 8.05
N THR A 5 19.50 15.16 7.49
CA THR A 5 18.28 15.43 8.26
C THR A 5 17.58 14.16 8.74
N HIS A 6 17.71 13.06 8.01
CA HIS A 6 17.20 11.75 8.43
C HIS A 6 17.98 11.22 9.63
N GLU A 7 19.32 11.25 9.60
CA GLU A 7 20.17 10.80 10.72
C GLU A 7 19.88 11.58 12.01
N VAL A 8 19.69 12.90 11.90
CA VAL A 8 19.29 13.76 13.04
C VAL A 8 17.91 13.32 13.60
N ALA A 9 16.95 12.99 12.72
CA ALA A 9 15.64 12.51 13.15
C ALA A 9 15.74 11.16 13.86
N VAL A 10 16.56 10.24 13.35
CA VAL A 10 16.85 8.93 13.97
C VAL A 10 17.44 9.12 15.37
N ALA A 11 18.44 9.99 15.51
CA ALA A 11 19.07 10.27 16.81
C ALA A 11 18.05 10.79 17.83
N ARG A 12 17.23 11.77 17.45
CA ARG A 12 16.16 12.33 18.29
C ARG A 12 15.13 11.27 18.72
N LEU A 13 14.72 10.40 17.79
CA LEU A 13 13.76 9.35 18.09
C LEU A 13 14.34 8.33 19.08
N ARG A 14 15.62 7.95 18.91
CA ARG A 14 16.33 7.06 19.85
C ARG A 14 16.42 7.68 21.26
N GLU A 15 16.77 8.96 21.36
CA GLU A 15 16.80 9.69 22.64
C GLU A 15 15.42 9.68 23.30
N ALA A 16 14.37 10.02 22.53
CA ALA A 16 13.00 10.01 23.03
C ALA A 16 12.57 8.62 23.51
N TYR A 17 12.95 7.56 22.78
CA TYR A 17 12.67 6.19 23.17
C TYR A 17 13.44 5.79 24.43
N ALA A 18 14.73 6.08 24.51
CA ALA A 18 15.59 5.78 25.67
C ALA A 18 15.17 6.51 26.95
N ALA A 19 14.49 7.64 26.83
CA ALA A 19 13.96 8.38 27.99
C ALA A 19 12.70 7.74 28.61
N LEU A 20 12.09 6.75 27.94
CA LEU A 20 10.92 6.05 28.46
C LEU A 20 11.31 5.05 29.55
N PRO A 21 10.50 4.92 30.62
CA PRO A 21 10.69 3.84 31.60
C PRO A 21 10.64 2.46 30.91
N ALA A 22 11.46 1.53 31.41
CA ALA A 22 11.45 0.15 30.89
C ALA A 22 10.05 -0.48 30.97
N GLY A 23 9.63 -1.16 29.89
CA GLY A 23 8.32 -1.79 29.81
C GLY A 23 7.17 -0.83 29.46
N THR A 24 7.43 0.47 29.22
CA THR A 24 6.39 1.40 28.80
C THR A 24 5.82 0.97 27.44
N PRO A 25 4.49 0.76 27.32
CA PRO A 25 3.87 0.53 26.01
C PRO A 25 4.06 1.74 25.09
N VAL A 26 4.44 1.48 23.84
CA VAL A 26 4.77 2.52 22.87
C VAL A 26 3.81 2.47 21.68
N ARG A 27 3.43 3.64 21.17
CA ARG A 27 2.68 3.83 19.92
C ARG A 27 3.35 4.87 19.04
N LEU A 28 3.20 4.72 17.73
CA LEU A 28 3.60 5.76 16.80
C LEU A 28 2.54 6.88 16.77
N ALA A 29 2.97 8.13 16.95
CA ALA A 29 2.15 9.31 16.72
C ALA A 29 2.07 9.57 15.22
N LYS A 30 1.10 8.96 14.54
CA LYS A 30 0.92 9.08 13.10
C LYS A 30 -0.52 9.43 12.73
N PRO A 31 -0.74 10.24 11.66
CA PRO A 31 -2.08 10.66 11.23
C PRO A 31 -2.87 9.53 10.56
N THR A 32 -2.18 8.52 10.01
CA THR A 32 -2.81 7.38 9.33
C THR A 32 -2.90 6.20 10.27
N SER A 33 -4.04 5.51 10.24
CA SER A 33 -4.27 4.26 10.96
C SER A 33 -4.73 3.18 10.00
N ASN A 34 -4.53 1.91 10.37
CA ASN A 34 -5.13 0.80 9.64
C ASN A 34 -6.66 0.85 9.82
N LEU A 35 -7.38 1.11 8.74
CA LEU A 35 -8.84 1.28 8.71
C LEU A 35 -9.59 -0.02 9.03
N PHE A 36 -8.95 -1.18 8.83
CA PHE A 36 -9.58 -2.50 9.04
C PHE A 36 -9.34 -3.06 10.45
N ARG A 37 -8.52 -2.40 11.26
CA ARG A 37 -8.37 -2.78 12.66
C ARG A 37 -9.35 -1.99 13.51
N PHE A 38 -10.44 -2.65 13.89
CA PHE A 38 -11.27 -2.20 14.99
C PHE A 38 -10.44 -2.30 16.28
N ARG A 39 -9.69 -1.25 16.57
CA ARG A 39 -9.12 -1.12 17.90
C ARG A 39 -10.21 -0.52 18.77
N ASP A 40 -10.62 -1.26 19.77
CA ASP A 40 -11.10 -0.64 20.98
C ASP A 40 -9.92 0.14 21.57
N VAL A 41 -9.78 1.37 21.06
CA VAL A 41 -8.74 2.28 21.53
C VAL A 41 -9.25 2.91 22.81
N GLY A 42 -9.47 2.06 23.82
CA GLY A 42 -9.43 2.56 25.16
C GLY A 42 -8.05 3.20 25.36
N PRO A 43 -7.95 4.37 26.01
CA PRO A 43 -6.68 5.03 26.26
C PRO A 43 -5.77 4.23 27.23
N LYS A 44 -6.13 3.00 27.57
CA LYS A 44 -5.46 2.20 28.59
C LYS A 44 -5.22 0.80 28.04
N GLY A 45 -3.96 0.48 27.71
CA GLY A 45 -3.48 -0.88 27.83
C GLY A 45 -3.58 -1.33 29.29
N PRO A 46 -3.42 -2.64 29.62
CA PRO A 46 -3.48 -3.13 30.99
C PRO A 46 -2.55 -2.38 31.96
N ASP A 47 -1.51 -1.70 31.43
CA ASP A 47 -0.45 -1.05 32.21
C ASP A 47 -0.45 0.49 32.11
N GLY A 48 -1.50 1.13 31.60
CA GLY A 48 -1.60 2.60 31.52
C GLY A 48 -1.57 3.16 30.08
N PRO A 49 -1.48 4.50 29.92
CA PRO A 49 -1.44 5.14 28.61
C PRO A 49 -0.12 4.84 27.89
N ALA A 50 -0.19 4.36 26.66
CA ALA A 50 1.00 4.16 25.83
C ALA A 50 1.70 5.49 25.51
N ALA A 51 3.02 5.54 25.63
CA ALA A 51 3.83 6.66 25.19
C ALA A 51 3.76 6.79 23.67
N GLN A 52 3.68 8.02 23.18
CA GLN A 52 3.63 8.30 21.74
C GLN A 52 5.01 8.74 21.25
N LEU A 53 5.52 8.04 20.24
CA LEU A 53 6.74 8.43 19.53
C LEU A 53 6.37 9.26 18.30
N ASP A 54 6.92 10.47 18.22
CA ASP A 54 6.79 11.30 17.03
C ASP A 54 7.63 10.73 15.88
N VAL A 55 6.95 10.31 14.84
CA VAL A 55 7.53 9.72 13.61
C VAL A 55 7.25 10.58 12.38
N SER A 56 6.82 11.83 12.56
CA SER A 56 6.48 12.76 11.47
C SER A 56 7.65 13.02 10.53
N ALA A 57 8.87 13.01 11.04
CA ALA A 57 10.10 13.19 10.27
C ALA A 57 10.39 12.04 9.27
N PHE A 58 9.74 10.89 9.40
CA PHE A 58 9.97 9.71 8.54
C PHE A 58 8.94 9.58 7.41
N GLY A 59 8.20 10.63 7.08
CA GLY A 59 7.14 10.65 6.06
C GLY A 59 7.59 11.13 4.67
N HIS A 60 8.86 11.03 4.32
CA HIS A 60 9.42 11.61 3.09
C HIS A 60 10.19 10.61 2.25
N VAL A 61 10.16 10.78 0.92
CA VAL A 61 11.11 10.14 0.01
C VAL A 61 12.46 10.86 0.15
N LEU A 62 13.50 10.11 0.49
CA LEU A 62 14.85 10.62 0.75
C LEU A 62 15.67 10.69 -0.52
N ARG A 63 15.56 9.66 -1.39
CA ARG A 63 16.23 9.59 -2.68
C ARG A 63 15.50 8.67 -3.64
N VAL A 64 15.45 9.03 -4.91
CA VAL A 64 15.15 8.14 -6.03
C VAL A 64 16.40 8.01 -6.88
N ASP A 65 16.79 6.78 -7.19
CA ASP A 65 17.90 6.47 -8.09
C ASP A 65 17.33 5.84 -9.38
N PRO A 66 17.16 6.62 -10.45
CA PRO A 66 16.55 6.11 -11.68
C PRO A 66 17.47 5.14 -12.44
N VAL A 67 18.79 5.18 -12.20
CA VAL A 67 19.74 4.28 -12.85
C VAL A 67 19.68 2.89 -12.22
N ARG A 68 19.68 2.84 -10.89
CA ARG A 68 19.53 1.59 -10.13
C ARG A 68 18.09 1.12 -10.01
N ARG A 69 17.13 2.00 -10.36
CA ARG A 69 15.69 1.78 -10.17
C ARG A 69 15.34 1.45 -8.73
N THR A 70 15.80 2.28 -7.81
CA THR A 70 15.52 2.13 -6.39
C THR A 70 15.03 3.44 -5.79
N ALA A 71 14.26 3.35 -4.70
CA ALA A 71 13.90 4.49 -3.87
C ALA A 71 14.27 4.22 -2.42
N TRP A 72 14.87 5.20 -1.76
CA TRP A 72 15.07 5.23 -0.32
C TRP A 72 14.07 6.20 0.29
N ALA A 73 13.23 5.71 1.18
CA ALA A 73 12.13 6.47 1.76
C ALA A 73 11.93 6.14 3.24
N GLY A 74 11.44 7.10 4.00
CA GLY A 74 11.06 6.90 5.39
C GLY A 74 9.88 5.95 5.53
N GLY A 75 9.82 5.19 6.63
CA GLY A 75 8.77 4.19 6.88
C GLY A 75 7.35 4.76 6.98
N MET A 76 7.21 6.07 7.23
CA MET A 76 5.92 6.78 7.27
C MET A 76 5.56 7.46 5.94
N THR A 77 6.38 7.32 4.91
CA THR A 77 6.05 7.81 3.56
C THR A 77 4.81 7.09 3.07
N THR A 78 3.79 7.83 2.67
CA THR A 78 2.59 7.26 2.06
C THR A 78 2.92 6.77 0.64
N TYR A 79 2.19 5.75 0.17
CA TYR A 79 2.37 5.29 -1.21
C TYR A 79 1.99 6.36 -2.23
N GLU A 80 1.07 7.28 -1.92
CA GLU A 80 0.80 8.43 -2.79
C GLU A 80 2.06 9.29 -2.98
N ASN A 81 2.72 9.69 -1.89
CA ASN A 81 3.94 10.49 -1.97
C ASN A 81 5.08 9.73 -2.64
N LEU A 82 5.19 8.43 -2.39
CA LEU A 82 6.21 7.58 -2.99
C LEU A 82 6.00 7.44 -4.51
N ALA A 83 4.77 7.14 -4.94
CA ALA A 83 4.42 7.05 -6.35
C ALA A 83 4.61 8.39 -7.06
N ASP A 84 4.12 9.50 -6.50
CA ASP A 84 4.29 10.83 -7.10
C ASP A 84 5.76 11.23 -7.24
N ALA A 85 6.63 10.80 -6.31
CA ALA A 85 8.06 11.06 -6.40
C ALA A 85 8.73 10.21 -7.49
N THR A 86 8.37 8.94 -7.63
CA THR A 86 9.01 8.00 -8.56
C THR A 86 8.49 8.13 -9.99
N LEU A 87 7.20 8.43 -10.19
CA LEU A 87 6.59 8.64 -11.51
C LEU A 87 7.24 9.78 -12.29
N ARG A 88 7.83 10.77 -11.62
CA ARG A 88 8.62 11.86 -12.27
C ARG A 88 9.84 11.34 -13.05
N TYR A 89 10.29 10.14 -12.71
CA TYR A 89 11.41 9.45 -13.37
C TYR A 89 10.94 8.33 -14.30
N GLY A 90 9.63 8.22 -14.56
CA GLY A 90 9.07 7.10 -15.33
C GLY A 90 9.15 5.76 -14.61
N LEU A 91 9.16 5.78 -13.28
CA LEU A 91 9.27 4.60 -12.41
C LEU A 91 8.11 4.55 -11.41
N MET A 92 7.77 3.36 -10.92
CA MET A 92 6.85 3.17 -9.81
C MET A 92 7.38 2.10 -8.84
N PRO A 93 6.94 2.06 -7.57
CA PRO A 93 7.17 0.88 -6.71
C PRO A 93 6.61 -0.37 -7.39
N THR A 94 7.32 -1.48 -7.31
CA THR A 94 6.92 -2.74 -7.99
C THR A 94 5.57 -3.27 -7.52
N VAL A 95 5.18 -2.96 -6.27
CA VAL A 95 3.89 -3.31 -5.69
C VAL A 95 3.31 -2.09 -4.97
N VAL A 96 2.11 -1.64 -5.38
CA VAL A 96 1.47 -0.42 -4.85
C VAL A 96 0.13 -0.76 -4.24
N PRO A 97 -0.05 -0.60 -2.90
CA PRO A 97 -1.34 -0.75 -2.24
C PRO A 97 -2.40 0.20 -2.77
N GLN A 98 -3.64 -0.29 -2.82
CA GLN A 98 -4.79 0.44 -3.40
C GLN A 98 -5.15 1.74 -2.67
N LEU A 99 -4.83 1.86 -1.38
CA LEU A 99 -5.14 3.04 -0.58
C LEU A 99 -3.93 3.97 -0.48
N LYS A 100 -4.08 5.20 -0.94
CA LYS A 100 -3.06 6.25 -0.98
C LYS A 100 -2.33 6.46 0.34
N THR A 101 -3.06 6.37 1.45
CA THR A 101 -2.59 6.69 2.79
C THR A 101 -1.86 5.55 3.49
N ILE A 102 -1.79 4.36 2.89
CA ILE A 102 -0.95 3.28 3.41
C ILE A 102 0.51 3.76 3.37
N THR A 103 1.21 3.57 4.49
CA THR A 103 2.62 3.94 4.60
C THR A 103 3.51 2.79 4.17
N LEU A 104 4.70 3.09 3.65
CA LEU A 104 5.67 2.08 3.20
C LEU A 104 5.95 1.06 4.31
N GLY A 105 6.36 1.50 5.51
CA GLY A 105 6.58 0.60 6.65
C GLY A 105 5.33 -0.17 7.07
N GLY A 106 4.13 0.43 6.92
CA GLY A 106 2.86 -0.23 7.21
C GLY A 106 2.54 -1.36 6.24
N ALA A 107 2.82 -1.20 4.95
CA ALA A 107 2.63 -2.25 3.95
C ALA A 107 3.59 -3.44 4.17
N ILE A 108 4.84 -3.16 4.54
CA ILE A 108 5.84 -4.20 4.80
C ILE A 108 5.48 -5.01 6.05
N THR A 109 5.12 -4.34 7.14
CA THR A 109 4.77 -5.02 8.40
C THR A 109 3.38 -5.64 8.40
N GLY A 110 2.50 -5.25 7.48
CA GLY A 110 1.11 -5.72 7.42
C GLY A 110 0.81 -6.73 6.33
N LEU A 111 1.67 -6.83 5.34
CA LEU A 111 1.47 -7.53 4.06
C LEU A 111 0.25 -7.04 3.25
N GLY A 112 0.26 -7.33 1.96
CA GLY A 112 -0.83 -7.08 1.04
C GLY A 112 -0.62 -7.84 -0.27
N ILE A 113 -1.71 -8.14 -0.97
CA ILE A 113 -1.69 -8.66 -2.34
C ILE A 113 -2.27 -7.56 -3.21
N GLU A 114 -1.55 -7.20 -4.27
CA GLU A 114 -1.89 -6.11 -5.17
C GLU A 114 -1.90 -6.58 -6.63
N SER A 115 -2.36 -5.76 -7.54
CA SER A 115 -2.54 -6.15 -8.95
C SER A 115 -1.25 -6.57 -9.67
N THR A 116 -0.08 -6.18 -9.17
CA THR A 116 1.22 -6.61 -9.69
C THR A 116 1.79 -7.83 -8.97
N SER A 117 1.16 -8.31 -7.89
CA SER A 117 1.72 -9.36 -7.02
C SER A 117 1.94 -10.69 -7.73
N LEU A 118 1.13 -11.02 -8.75
CA LEU A 118 1.34 -12.23 -9.55
C LEU A 118 2.71 -12.23 -10.25
N ARG A 119 3.25 -11.05 -10.56
CA ARG A 119 4.51 -10.83 -11.27
C ARG A 119 5.65 -10.42 -10.34
N ASN A 120 5.36 -9.59 -9.36
CA ASN A 120 6.36 -8.90 -8.53
C ASN A 120 6.38 -9.40 -7.07
N GLY A 121 5.53 -10.36 -6.70
CA GLY A 121 5.42 -10.80 -5.31
C GLY A 121 4.67 -9.80 -4.42
N LEU A 122 4.96 -9.81 -3.14
CA LEU A 122 4.32 -8.96 -2.13
C LEU A 122 5.16 -7.69 -1.87
N PRO A 123 4.60 -6.63 -1.24
CA PRO A 123 5.32 -5.38 -1.03
C PRO A 123 6.72 -5.53 -0.40
N HIS A 124 6.88 -6.45 0.55
CA HIS A 124 8.15 -6.67 1.23
C HIS A 124 9.24 -7.31 0.35
N GLU A 125 8.86 -8.01 -0.72
CA GLU A 125 9.81 -8.67 -1.63
C GLU A 125 10.54 -7.65 -2.52
N SER A 126 10.03 -6.41 -2.60
CA SER A 126 10.72 -5.29 -3.24
C SER A 126 11.78 -4.62 -2.36
N VAL A 127 11.84 -4.97 -1.06
CA VAL A 127 12.73 -4.29 -0.11
C VAL A 127 14.12 -4.90 -0.15
N THR A 128 15.12 -4.06 -0.31
CA THR A 128 16.53 -4.48 -0.32
C THR A 128 17.28 -4.13 0.97
N GLU A 129 16.80 -3.11 1.70
CA GLU A 129 17.38 -2.68 2.98
C GLU A 129 16.30 -2.08 3.87
N MET A 130 16.36 -2.33 5.18
CA MET A 130 15.50 -1.74 6.21
C MET A 130 16.33 -1.15 7.33
N GLU A 131 15.99 0.05 7.78
CA GLU A 131 16.44 0.62 9.03
C GLU A 131 15.33 0.50 10.08
N ILE A 132 15.59 -0.22 11.16
CA ILE A 132 14.56 -0.65 12.12
C ILE A 132 14.94 -0.18 13.53
N LEU A 133 14.02 0.52 14.20
CA LEU A 133 14.07 0.74 15.65
C LEU A 133 13.48 -0.49 16.33
N THR A 134 14.29 -1.24 17.04
CA THR A 134 13.90 -2.45 17.77
C THR A 134 13.41 -2.14 19.18
N GLY A 135 12.75 -3.11 19.83
CA GLY A 135 12.17 -2.94 21.18
C GLY A 135 13.19 -2.72 22.29
N ASP A 136 14.47 -3.01 22.05
CA ASP A 136 15.59 -2.71 22.98
C ASP A 136 16.23 -1.32 22.73
N GLY A 137 15.64 -0.51 21.82
CA GLY A 137 16.07 0.86 21.54
C GLY A 137 17.24 0.97 20.56
N ARG A 138 17.72 -0.14 19.98
CA ARG A 138 18.73 -0.10 18.92
C ARG A 138 18.09 0.27 17.59
N VAL A 139 18.86 0.96 16.76
CA VAL A 139 18.52 1.15 15.33
C VAL A 139 19.46 0.27 14.54
N LEU A 140 18.88 -0.69 13.82
CA LEU A 140 19.61 -1.70 13.06
C LEU A 140 19.33 -1.55 11.57
N ARG A 141 20.39 -1.64 10.76
CA ARG A 141 20.28 -1.73 9.31
C ARG A 141 20.31 -3.20 8.92
N ALA A 142 19.17 -3.70 8.40
CA ALA A 142 18.97 -5.10 8.05
C ALA A 142 18.89 -5.27 6.53
N THR A 143 19.62 -6.24 5.99
CA THR A 143 19.61 -6.69 4.58
C THR A 143 19.53 -8.21 4.54
N ALA A 144 19.35 -8.78 3.35
CA ALA A 144 19.23 -10.23 3.17
C ALA A 144 20.51 -11.01 3.52
N ASP A 145 21.67 -10.33 3.54
CA ASP A 145 23.02 -10.93 3.56
C ASP A 145 23.93 -10.37 4.66
N ASN A 146 23.46 -9.45 5.51
CA ASN A 146 24.26 -8.97 6.64
C ASN A 146 23.95 -9.72 7.95
N GLU A 147 24.62 -9.32 9.03
CA GLU A 147 24.46 -9.91 10.39
C GLU A 147 23.04 -9.83 10.95
N HIS A 148 22.17 -9.00 10.37
CA HIS A 148 20.77 -8.82 10.74
C HIS A 148 19.79 -9.46 9.72
N ALA A 149 20.26 -10.42 8.92
CA ALA A 149 19.47 -11.09 7.89
C ALA A 149 18.22 -11.81 8.46
N ASP A 150 18.30 -12.32 9.68
CA ASP A 150 17.14 -12.95 10.33
C ASP A 150 16.07 -11.92 10.69
N LEU A 151 16.46 -10.73 11.16
CA LEU A 151 15.54 -9.61 11.37
C LEU A 151 14.93 -9.15 10.04
N PHE A 152 15.74 -9.06 8.99
CA PHE A 152 15.26 -8.70 7.64
C PHE A 152 14.17 -9.66 7.16
N ARG A 153 14.37 -10.96 7.28
CA ARG A 153 13.41 -12.00 6.86
C ARG A 153 12.19 -12.10 7.77
N GLY A 154 12.37 -11.84 9.07
CA GLY A 154 11.29 -11.94 10.07
C GLY A 154 10.43 -10.66 10.18
N PHE A 155 10.92 -9.52 9.70
CA PHE A 155 10.25 -8.22 9.86
C PHE A 155 8.93 -8.11 9.07
N PRO A 156 8.82 -8.62 7.82
CA PRO A 156 7.53 -8.66 7.12
C PRO A 156 6.47 -9.41 7.92
N ASN A 157 5.22 -8.91 7.86
CA ASN A 157 4.08 -9.47 8.59
C ASN A 157 4.23 -9.51 10.12
N SER A 158 5.17 -8.76 10.68
CA SER A 158 5.39 -8.70 12.14
C SER A 158 4.38 -7.82 12.89
N TYR A 159 3.63 -7.02 12.18
CA TYR A 159 2.65 -6.06 12.74
C TYR A 159 3.23 -5.15 13.83
N GLY A 160 4.54 -4.85 13.75
CA GLY A 160 5.26 -3.99 14.69
C GLY A 160 5.76 -4.71 15.97
N THR A 161 5.67 -6.04 16.03
CA THR A 161 6.17 -6.81 17.19
C THR A 161 7.69 -6.88 17.26
N LEU A 162 8.38 -6.73 16.11
CA LEU A 162 9.84 -6.73 16.01
C LEU A 162 10.45 -5.33 16.00
N GLY A 163 9.62 -4.27 15.94
CA GLY A 163 10.08 -2.89 15.89
C GLY A 163 9.37 -2.04 14.85
N TYR A 164 9.93 -0.87 14.58
CA TYR A 164 9.37 0.09 13.64
C TYR A 164 10.38 0.40 12.53
N ALA A 165 9.95 0.30 11.26
CA ALA A 165 10.75 0.72 10.12
C ALA A 165 10.88 2.24 10.11
N LEU A 166 12.10 2.75 10.17
CA LEU A 166 12.43 4.17 10.08
C LEU A 166 12.67 4.58 8.63
N SER A 167 13.40 3.77 7.88
CA SER A 167 13.55 3.92 6.43
C SER A 167 13.70 2.58 5.73
N LEU A 168 13.39 2.56 4.44
CA LEU A 168 13.48 1.37 3.59
C LEU A 168 14.02 1.76 2.22
N THR A 169 14.84 0.89 1.64
CA THR A 169 15.21 0.94 0.23
C THR A 169 14.41 -0.12 -0.51
N ILE A 170 13.72 0.28 -1.57
CA ILE A 170 12.87 -0.59 -2.38
C ILE A 170 13.24 -0.55 -3.85
N ASP A 171 12.94 -1.63 -4.56
CA ASP A 171 13.04 -1.69 -6.01
C ASP A 171 11.86 -0.99 -6.69
N LEU A 172 12.13 -0.42 -7.86
CA LEU A 172 11.18 0.26 -8.73
C LEU A 172 11.15 -0.42 -10.11
N GLU A 173 10.01 -0.30 -10.79
CA GLU A 173 9.89 -0.74 -12.18
C GLU A 173 9.55 0.42 -13.13
N PRO A 174 9.97 0.33 -14.42
CA PRO A 174 9.58 1.28 -15.45
C PRO A 174 8.09 1.23 -15.72
N VAL A 175 7.51 2.39 -16.01
CA VAL A 175 6.10 2.50 -16.38
C VAL A 175 5.94 3.10 -17.78
N GLN A 176 4.80 2.81 -18.42
CA GLN A 176 4.29 3.56 -19.55
C GLN A 176 3.25 4.59 -19.09
N PRO A 177 2.91 5.61 -19.91
CA PRO A 177 2.00 6.68 -19.50
C PRO A 177 0.60 6.22 -19.12
N PHE A 178 0.15 5.10 -19.72
CA PHE A 178 -1.20 4.59 -19.56
C PHE A 178 -1.22 3.12 -19.19
N VAL A 179 -2.37 2.69 -18.67
CA VAL A 179 -2.73 1.28 -18.49
C VAL A 179 -4.01 1.02 -19.27
N HIS A 180 -3.96 0.01 -20.15
CA HIS A 180 -5.12 -0.52 -20.86
C HIS A 180 -5.70 -1.69 -20.07
N LEU A 181 -6.93 -1.58 -19.61
CA LEU A 181 -7.66 -2.61 -18.86
C LEU A 181 -8.62 -3.36 -19.75
N ARG A 182 -8.75 -4.67 -19.52
CA ARG A 182 -9.82 -5.50 -20.06
C ARG A 182 -10.49 -6.30 -18.97
N HIS A 183 -11.83 -6.26 -18.96
CA HIS A 183 -12.67 -6.94 -17.99
C HIS A 183 -13.28 -8.19 -18.58
N PHE A 184 -12.94 -9.35 -18.02
CA PHE A 184 -13.39 -10.66 -18.49
C PHE A 184 -14.39 -11.25 -17.48
N PRO A 185 -15.67 -11.46 -17.87
CA PRO A 185 -16.66 -12.06 -16.99
C PRO A 185 -16.51 -13.58 -16.90
N PHE A 186 -16.82 -14.13 -15.74
CA PHE A 186 -16.86 -15.57 -15.45
C PHE A 186 -18.11 -15.92 -14.65
N GLY A 187 -18.73 -17.08 -14.97
CA GLY A 187 -19.89 -17.60 -14.28
C GLY A 187 -19.57 -18.55 -13.13
N SER A 188 -18.28 -18.76 -12.80
CA SER A 188 -17.85 -19.59 -11.68
C SER A 188 -16.46 -19.22 -11.21
N ALA A 189 -16.17 -19.47 -9.94
CA ALA A 189 -14.85 -19.28 -9.37
C ALA A 189 -13.80 -20.22 -10.01
N GLU A 190 -14.17 -21.45 -10.35
CA GLU A 190 -13.30 -22.41 -11.03
C GLU A 190 -12.79 -21.86 -12.36
N ALA A 191 -13.68 -21.40 -13.23
CA ALA A 191 -13.29 -20.83 -14.53
C ALA A 191 -12.44 -19.56 -14.37
N CYS A 192 -12.69 -18.75 -13.34
CA CYS A 192 -11.87 -17.57 -13.02
C CYS A 192 -10.46 -17.98 -12.57
N MET A 193 -10.36 -18.99 -11.69
CA MET A 193 -9.06 -19.50 -11.21
C MET A 193 -8.25 -20.16 -12.33
N ASP A 194 -8.89 -20.89 -13.24
CA ASP A 194 -8.24 -21.44 -14.44
C ASP A 194 -7.64 -20.32 -15.32
N ALA A 195 -8.37 -19.21 -15.48
CA ALA A 195 -7.85 -18.06 -16.22
C ALA A 195 -6.64 -17.42 -15.52
N ILE A 196 -6.65 -17.30 -14.17
CA ILE A 196 -5.49 -16.83 -13.40
C ILE A 196 -4.31 -17.79 -13.59
N GLY A 197 -4.54 -19.10 -13.55
CA GLY A 197 -3.52 -20.10 -13.83
C GLY A 197 -2.90 -19.97 -15.23
N GLN A 198 -3.72 -19.66 -16.24
CA GLN A 198 -3.23 -19.39 -17.61
C GLN A 198 -2.36 -18.11 -17.65
N ILE A 199 -2.76 -17.07 -16.94
CA ILE A 199 -1.98 -15.82 -16.85
C ILE A 199 -0.64 -16.09 -16.15
N ALA A 200 -0.65 -16.83 -15.04
CA ALA A 200 0.56 -17.17 -14.30
C ALA A 200 1.55 -17.97 -15.17
N ALA A 201 1.05 -18.84 -16.04
CA ALA A 201 1.88 -19.64 -16.93
C ALA A 201 2.40 -18.87 -18.15
N ASN A 202 1.62 -17.92 -18.69
CA ASN A 202 1.87 -17.34 -20.02
C ASN A 202 2.13 -15.81 -19.99
N GLY A 203 1.93 -15.12 -18.86
CA GLY A 203 2.02 -13.65 -18.75
C GLY A 203 0.95 -12.91 -19.56
N SER A 204 -0.10 -13.61 -20.02
CA SER A 204 -1.15 -13.03 -20.87
C SER A 204 -2.44 -13.84 -20.80
N PHE A 205 -3.57 -13.19 -21.16
CA PHE A 205 -4.85 -13.86 -21.28
C PHE A 205 -5.59 -13.39 -22.53
N ARG A 206 -6.03 -14.35 -23.38
CA ARG A 206 -6.74 -14.08 -24.64
C ARG A 206 -6.04 -13.02 -25.52
N GLY A 207 -4.71 -13.09 -25.62
CA GLY A 207 -3.90 -12.17 -26.41
C GLY A 207 -3.65 -10.80 -25.77
N HIS A 208 -4.08 -10.60 -24.52
CA HIS A 208 -3.83 -9.39 -23.76
C HIS A 208 -2.72 -9.64 -22.72
N ARG A 209 -1.65 -8.81 -22.75
CA ARG A 209 -0.54 -8.91 -21.79
C ARG A 209 -1.04 -8.58 -20.38
N ALA A 210 -0.54 -9.28 -19.38
CA ALA A 210 -0.94 -9.15 -18.00
C ALA A 210 0.18 -8.54 -17.14
N ASP A 211 0.32 -7.21 -17.18
CA ASP A 211 1.19 -6.48 -16.25
C ASP A 211 0.51 -6.32 -14.89
N PHE A 212 -0.83 -6.28 -14.89
CA PHE A 212 -1.68 -6.12 -13.72
C PHE A 212 -2.85 -7.12 -13.79
N VAL A 213 -3.22 -7.69 -12.64
CA VAL A 213 -4.34 -8.64 -12.54
C VAL A 213 -5.15 -8.34 -11.29
N ASP A 214 -6.46 -8.10 -11.46
CA ASP A 214 -7.42 -7.92 -10.36
C ASP A 214 -8.60 -8.88 -10.53
N GLY A 215 -9.11 -9.42 -9.43
CA GLY A 215 -10.35 -10.18 -9.39
C GLY A 215 -11.44 -9.45 -8.64
N THR A 216 -12.66 -9.40 -9.19
CA THR A 216 -13.84 -8.83 -8.53
C THR A 216 -14.96 -9.84 -8.56
N ALA A 217 -15.49 -10.25 -7.38
CA ALA A 217 -16.65 -11.11 -7.26
C ALA A 217 -17.85 -10.28 -6.79
N PHE A 218 -18.88 -10.19 -7.61
CA PHE A 218 -20.16 -9.56 -7.25
C PHE A 218 -21.12 -10.56 -6.63
N THR A 219 -21.17 -11.77 -7.19
CA THR A 219 -21.91 -12.92 -6.66
C THR A 219 -21.07 -14.20 -6.89
N PRO A 220 -21.44 -15.36 -6.34
CA PRO A 220 -20.73 -16.61 -6.62
C PRO A 220 -20.66 -17.01 -8.10
N ASP A 221 -21.60 -16.54 -8.91
CA ASP A 221 -21.76 -16.81 -10.34
C ASP A 221 -21.56 -15.56 -11.22
N GLU A 222 -21.11 -14.46 -10.63
CA GLU A 222 -20.76 -13.23 -11.36
C GLU A 222 -19.40 -12.70 -10.88
N LEU A 223 -18.34 -13.14 -11.55
CA LEU A 223 -16.98 -12.77 -11.27
C LEU A 223 -16.37 -12.08 -12.50
N TYR A 224 -15.44 -11.20 -12.25
CA TYR A 224 -14.66 -10.53 -13.29
C TYR A 224 -13.17 -10.66 -12.99
N LEU A 225 -12.39 -10.95 -14.02
CA LEU A 225 -10.95 -10.81 -14.02
C LEU A 225 -10.59 -9.59 -14.85
N THR A 226 -9.97 -8.60 -14.23
CA THR A 226 -9.44 -7.42 -14.89
C THR A 226 -7.96 -7.64 -15.16
N VAL A 227 -7.59 -7.63 -16.43
CA VAL A 227 -6.21 -7.74 -16.88
C VAL A 227 -5.78 -6.40 -17.44
N GLY A 228 -4.72 -5.83 -16.86
CA GLY A 228 -4.14 -4.56 -17.28
C GLY A 228 -2.80 -4.74 -17.96
N ALA A 229 -2.57 -3.96 -19.02
CA ALA A 229 -1.28 -3.90 -19.70
C ALA A 229 -0.79 -2.45 -19.76
N PHE A 230 0.51 -2.22 -19.58
CA PHE A 230 1.11 -0.92 -19.89
C PHE A 230 0.88 -0.55 -21.34
N SER A 231 0.60 0.72 -21.61
CA SER A 231 0.34 1.27 -22.93
C SER A 231 0.95 2.66 -23.11
N ASP A 232 1.55 2.89 -24.27
CA ASP A 232 2.05 4.22 -24.66
C ASP A 232 0.94 5.14 -25.18
N VAL A 233 -0.21 4.59 -25.53
CA VAL A 233 -1.34 5.31 -26.12
C VAL A 233 -2.64 5.01 -25.39
N ALA A 234 -3.53 5.98 -25.33
CA ALA A 234 -4.88 5.84 -24.84
C ALA A 234 -5.85 6.55 -25.80
N PRO A 235 -6.72 5.82 -26.53
CA PRO A 235 -7.72 6.43 -27.40
C PRO A 235 -8.72 7.31 -26.67
N TRP A 236 -9.01 7.00 -25.43
CA TRP A 236 -9.78 7.79 -24.45
C TRP A 236 -9.18 7.59 -23.05
N ARG A 237 -9.68 8.30 -22.06
CA ARG A 237 -9.27 8.16 -20.66
C ARG A 237 -10.47 8.26 -19.75
N SER A 238 -10.56 7.33 -18.81
CA SER A 238 -11.45 7.43 -17.65
C SER A 238 -10.73 8.00 -16.44
N ASP A 239 -11.47 8.62 -15.54
CA ASP A 239 -10.98 9.17 -14.28
C ASP A 239 -11.89 8.71 -13.15
N TYR A 240 -11.32 7.97 -12.19
CA TYR A 240 -12.02 7.43 -11.01
C TYR A 240 -11.56 8.12 -9.71
N THR A 241 -10.79 9.20 -9.82
CA THR A 241 -10.25 9.91 -8.65
C THR A 241 -11.26 10.82 -7.96
N GLY A 242 -12.40 11.10 -8.60
CA GLY A 242 -13.46 11.97 -8.10
C GLY A 242 -14.67 11.21 -7.55
N GLN A 243 -15.86 11.52 -8.08
CA GLN A 243 -17.14 10.91 -7.68
C GLN A 243 -17.48 9.61 -8.45
N HIS A 244 -16.68 9.25 -9.45
CA HIS A 244 -16.86 8.03 -10.21
C HIS A 244 -16.35 6.83 -9.39
N ILE A 245 -17.09 5.72 -9.47
CA ILE A 245 -16.85 4.51 -8.69
C ILE A 245 -16.31 3.44 -9.64
N TYR A 246 -15.06 3.05 -9.45
CA TYR A 246 -14.36 2.14 -10.35
C TYR A 246 -14.98 0.75 -10.40
N TYR A 247 -15.36 0.14 -9.27
CA TYR A 247 -15.89 -1.23 -9.28
C TYR A 247 -17.17 -1.37 -10.13
N GLN A 248 -17.96 -0.30 -10.25
CA GLN A 248 -19.16 -0.32 -11.09
C GLN A 248 -18.83 -0.33 -12.59
N SER A 249 -17.70 0.23 -13.00
CA SER A 249 -17.27 0.21 -14.40
C SER A 249 -16.91 -1.20 -14.86
N VAL A 250 -16.39 -2.04 -13.98
CA VAL A 250 -16.00 -3.43 -14.28
C VAL A 250 -17.14 -4.24 -14.89
N ARG A 251 -18.40 -4.00 -14.45
CA ARG A 251 -19.60 -4.65 -15.00
C ARG A 251 -20.08 -4.00 -16.31
N ARG A 252 -19.86 -2.70 -16.45
CA ARG A 252 -20.43 -1.89 -17.55
C ARG A 252 -19.53 -1.89 -18.77
N ASP A 253 -18.22 -1.75 -18.54
CA ASP A 253 -17.25 -1.50 -19.59
C ASP A 253 -16.45 -2.78 -19.88
N LYS A 254 -16.20 -3.07 -21.17
CA LYS A 254 -15.38 -4.23 -21.55
C LYS A 254 -13.89 -3.95 -21.46
N GLU A 255 -13.51 -2.68 -21.67
CA GLU A 255 -12.15 -2.20 -21.63
C GLU A 255 -12.12 -0.74 -21.16
N ASP A 256 -10.98 -0.31 -20.65
CA ASP A 256 -10.77 1.02 -20.15
C ASP A 256 -9.31 1.48 -20.29
N PHE A 257 -9.08 2.78 -20.33
CA PHE A 257 -7.75 3.37 -20.34
C PHE A 257 -7.63 4.42 -19.25
N LEU A 258 -6.60 4.29 -18.41
CA LEU A 258 -6.28 5.24 -17.36
C LEU A 258 -4.84 5.73 -17.51
N THR A 259 -4.55 6.94 -17.03
CA THR A 259 -3.15 7.29 -16.77
C THR A 259 -2.58 6.33 -15.73
N ILE A 260 -1.27 6.11 -15.73
CA ILE A 260 -0.66 5.24 -14.69
C ILE A 260 -1.00 5.71 -13.29
N ARG A 261 -1.01 7.03 -13.03
CA ARG A 261 -1.35 7.59 -11.72
C ARG A 261 -2.81 7.30 -11.33
N ASP A 262 -3.76 7.51 -12.26
CA ASP A 262 -5.19 7.25 -12.00
C ASP A 262 -5.45 5.75 -11.82
N TYR A 263 -4.71 4.90 -12.55
CA TYR A 263 -4.74 3.46 -12.37
C TYR A 263 -4.34 3.05 -10.97
N LEU A 264 -3.22 3.56 -10.44
CA LEU A 264 -2.75 3.22 -9.09
C LEU A 264 -3.80 3.52 -8.03
N TRP A 265 -4.59 4.59 -8.22
CA TRP A 265 -5.54 5.06 -7.20
C TRP A 265 -7.00 4.82 -7.55
N ARG A 266 -7.30 4.03 -8.58
CA ARG A 266 -8.68 3.75 -9.02
C ARG A 266 -9.59 3.19 -7.93
N TRP A 267 -9.04 2.41 -6.99
CA TRP A 267 -9.75 1.83 -5.86
C TRP A 267 -9.83 2.73 -4.62
N ASP A 268 -9.05 3.81 -4.54
CA ASP A 268 -8.97 4.63 -3.33
C ASP A 268 -10.32 5.27 -2.95
N THR A 269 -11.18 5.55 -3.92
CA THR A 269 -12.53 6.07 -3.71
C THR A 269 -13.55 4.96 -3.44
N ASP A 270 -13.25 3.73 -3.79
CA ASP A 270 -14.19 2.60 -3.77
C ASP A 270 -14.17 1.78 -2.48
N TRP A 271 -13.12 1.86 -1.70
CA TRP A 271 -12.88 0.95 -0.58
C TRP A 271 -14.05 0.82 0.42
N PHE A 272 -14.87 1.86 0.57
CA PHE A 272 -16.05 1.84 1.44
C PHE A 272 -17.32 1.31 0.76
N TRP A 273 -17.32 1.19 -0.57
CA TRP A 273 -18.45 0.64 -1.32
C TRP A 273 -18.46 -0.89 -1.38
N CYS A 274 -17.33 -1.50 -1.08
CA CYS A 274 -17.19 -2.97 -1.07
C CYS A 274 -17.86 -3.63 0.13
N SER A 275 -18.31 -2.86 1.13
CA SER A 275 -19.05 -3.38 2.29
C SER A 275 -20.56 -3.28 2.05
N SER A 276 -21.20 -4.41 1.86
CA SER A 276 -22.67 -4.50 1.77
C SER A 276 -23.31 -3.95 3.04
N GLY A 277 -24.12 -2.89 2.93
CA GLY A 277 -24.87 -2.33 4.04
C GLY A 277 -24.69 -0.85 4.33
N ILE A 278 -23.84 -0.13 3.57
CA ILE A 278 -23.70 1.31 3.73
C ILE A 278 -24.69 2.03 2.82
N SER A 279 -25.57 2.83 3.43
CA SER A 279 -26.46 3.73 2.70
C SER A 279 -25.65 4.78 1.94
N THR A 280 -25.87 4.89 0.63
CA THR A 280 -25.19 5.81 -0.28
C THR A 280 -25.37 7.31 0.06
N SER A 281 -26.28 7.65 0.97
CA SER A 281 -26.57 9.04 1.38
C SER A 281 -25.42 9.73 2.16
N TRP A 282 -24.45 8.96 2.65
CA TRP A 282 -23.36 9.49 3.48
C TRP A 282 -22.08 9.84 2.72
N ALA A 283 -21.96 9.38 1.48
CA ALA A 283 -20.72 9.48 0.70
C ALA A 283 -20.49 10.84 0.06
N THR A 284 -21.51 11.71 0.01
CA THR A 284 -21.47 12.90 -0.85
C THR A 284 -20.97 14.17 -0.18
N ASN A 285 -20.65 14.19 1.13
CA ASN A 285 -20.59 15.48 1.85
C ASN A 285 -19.30 15.80 2.63
N SER A 286 -18.17 15.14 2.49
CA SER A 286 -16.99 15.66 3.18
C SER A 286 -15.66 15.51 2.43
N ARG A 287 -15.10 16.64 2.02
CA ARG A 287 -13.73 16.79 1.52
C ARG A 287 -12.66 16.69 2.61
N ASP A 288 -13.05 16.57 3.90
CA ASP A 288 -12.18 16.69 5.07
C ASP A 288 -11.87 15.37 5.80
N GLY A 289 -12.29 14.24 5.25
CA GLY A 289 -12.06 12.93 5.87
C GLY A 289 -12.92 12.62 7.10
N SER A 290 -13.91 13.46 7.45
CA SER A 290 -14.81 13.26 8.59
C SER A 290 -15.68 12.00 8.43
N TRP A 291 -16.02 11.62 7.20
CA TRP A 291 -16.74 10.39 6.88
C TRP A 291 -15.96 9.11 7.27
N ARG A 292 -14.62 9.13 7.22
CA ARG A 292 -13.78 8.00 7.67
C ARG A 292 -14.02 7.69 9.15
N ARG A 293 -14.21 8.72 9.97
CA ARG A 293 -14.53 8.59 11.42
C ARG A 293 -15.97 8.13 11.65
N ALA A 294 -16.90 8.66 10.87
CA ALA A 294 -18.32 8.29 10.97
C ALA A 294 -18.56 6.82 10.55
N PHE A 295 -17.86 6.33 9.52
CA PHE A 295 -17.92 4.94 9.08
C PHE A 295 -17.44 3.97 10.17
N ILE A 296 -16.30 4.24 10.79
CA ILE A 296 -15.78 3.42 11.88
C ILE A 296 -16.73 3.38 13.08
N ALA A 297 -17.46 4.48 13.33
CA ALA A 297 -18.46 4.55 14.40
C ALA A 297 -19.77 3.80 14.09
N SER A 298 -20.14 3.67 12.80
CA SER A 298 -21.40 3.03 12.37
C SER A 298 -21.31 1.50 12.19
N VAL A 299 -20.11 0.94 12.15
CA VAL A 299 -19.85 -0.51 12.00
C VAL A 299 -19.59 -1.18 13.37
N LYS A 300 -20.00 -0.57 14.47
CA LYS A 300 -20.01 -1.29 15.76
C LYS A 300 -21.12 -2.34 15.75
N PRO A 301 -20.83 -3.59 16.22
CA PRO A 301 -21.83 -4.62 16.41
C PRO A 301 -22.88 -4.20 17.45
#